data_38fb526f16ed13e2c5fb7fa5dbb8a0a3
#
_entry.id   38fb526f16ed13e2c5fb7fa5dbb8a0a3
#
_cell.length_a   1.000
_cell.length_b   1.000
_cell.length_c   1.000
_cell.angle_alpha   90.00
_cell.angle_beta   90.00
_cell.angle_gamma   90.00
#
_symmetry.space_group_name_H-M   'P 1'
#
loop_
_entity.id
_entity.type
_entity.pdbx_description
1 polymer ?
#
loop_
_entity_poly.entity_id
_entity_poly.type
_entity_poly.pdbx_seq_one_letter_code
_entity_poly.pdbx_strand_id
1 'polypeptide(L)'
;MRALDTNVLVRYLAQDDARQSALATRLLEEQLTGADRGFVSLMVVLETVWVMESRYGADAATVSDILDDLLLAPTLEVQDAAAVRAAVLRYRRGGVDLHDCLIVALAAARKARVLSFDAKAAKRLGMELLR
;
A
#
# COMPACT_ATOMS: atom_id res chain seq x y z
N MET A 1 -18.36 -3.11 -8.79
CA MET A 1 -16.97 -2.88 -8.30
C MET A 1 -16.01 -2.94 -9.46
N ARG A 2 -15.05 -2.05 -9.51
CA ARG A 2 -14.05 -1.98 -10.58
C ARG A 2 -12.66 -2.09 -9.96
N ALA A 3 -11.82 -2.98 -10.46
CA ALA A 3 -10.44 -3.09 -9.97
C ALA A 3 -9.57 -2.01 -10.63
N LEU A 4 -8.73 -1.38 -9.83
CA LEU A 4 -7.84 -0.32 -10.29
C LEU A 4 -6.44 -0.87 -10.54
N ASP A 5 -5.86 -0.51 -11.67
CA ASP A 5 -4.45 -0.81 -11.95
C ASP A 5 -3.57 0.25 -11.26
N THR A 6 -2.32 -0.12 -11.04
CA THR A 6 -1.33 0.77 -10.41
C THR A 6 -1.23 2.12 -11.12
N ASN A 7 -1.25 2.13 -12.45
CA ASN A 7 -1.14 3.38 -13.21
C ASN A 7 -2.27 4.36 -12.92
N VAL A 8 -3.46 3.87 -12.62
CA VAL A 8 -4.59 4.75 -12.27
C VAL A 8 -4.29 5.49 -10.97
N LEU A 9 -3.84 4.77 -9.94
CA LEU A 9 -3.48 5.38 -8.67
C LEU A 9 -2.29 6.32 -8.80
N VAL A 10 -1.25 5.90 -9.50
CA VAL A 10 -0.04 6.72 -9.68
C VAL A 10 -0.37 8.02 -10.42
N ARG A 11 -1.17 7.96 -11.49
CA ARG A 11 -1.58 9.18 -12.22
C ARG A 11 -2.42 10.11 -11.35
N TYR A 12 -3.27 9.56 -10.51
CA TYR A 12 -4.04 10.35 -9.55
C TYR A 12 -3.13 11.02 -8.50
N LEU A 13 -2.18 10.27 -7.98
CA LEU A 13 -1.30 10.77 -6.91
C LEU A 13 -0.25 11.76 -7.42
N ALA A 14 0.40 11.47 -8.53
CA ALA A 14 1.53 12.25 -9.04
C ALA A 14 1.11 13.47 -9.85
N GLN A 15 -0.04 13.43 -10.53
CA GLN A 15 -0.57 14.55 -11.34
C GLN A 15 0.43 15.08 -12.38
N ASP A 16 1.21 14.18 -12.99
CA ASP A 16 2.29 14.52 -13.91
C ASP A 16 1.98 14.21 -15.38
N ASP A 17 0.76 13.81 -15.69
CA ASP A 17 0.27 13.58 -17.05
C ASP A 17 -1.12 14.22 -17.13
N ALA A 18 -1.23 15.32 -17.88
CA ALA A 18 -2.45 16.13 -17.89
C ALA A 18 -3.70 15.33 -18.24
N ARG A 19 -3.62 14.47 -19.26
CA ARG A 19 -4.78 13.70 -19.74
C ARG A 19 -5.11 12.55 -18.80
N GLN A 20 -4.12 11.73 -18.47
CA GLN A 20 -4.35 10.54 -17.63
C GLN A 20 -4.67 10.92 -16.20
N SER A 21 -4.03 11.95 -15.67
CA SER A 21 -4.33 12.44 -14.30
C SER A 21 -5.74 12.99 -14.20
N ALA A 22 -6.22 13.70 -15.22
CA ALA A 22 -7.61 14.20 -15.25
C ALA A 22 -8.62 13.05 -15.28
N LEU A 23 -8.35 12.00 -16.07
CA LEU A 23 -9.20 10.81 -16.12
C LEU A 23 -9.22 10.06 -14.80
N ALA A 24 -8.05 9.88 -14.18
CA ALA A 24 -7.92 9.21 -12.88
C ALA A 24 -8.64 10.00 -11.77
N THR A 25 -8.48 11.31 -11.76
CA THR A 25 -9.14 12.19 -10.79
C THR A 25 -10.66 12.10 -10.93
N ARG A 26 -11.17 12.14 -12.15
CA ARG A 26 -12.62 12.01 -12.39
C ARG A 26 -13.14 10.66 -11.92
N LEU A 27 -12.41 9.59 -12.22
CA LEU A 27 -12.79 8.24 -11.75
C LEU A 27 -12.89 8.20 -10.24
N LEU A 28 -11.81 8.59 -9.55
CA LEU A 28 -11.71 8.46 -8.10
C LEU A 28 -12.61 9.42 -7.33
N GLU A 29 -12.77 10.64 -7.81
CA GLU A 29 -13.50 11.68 -7.08
C GLU A 29 -14.98 11.79 -7.48
N GLU A 30 -15.35 11.40 -8.71
CA GLU A 30 -16.70 11.61 -9.20
C GLU A 30 -17.44 10.32 -9.59
N GLN A 31 -16.75 9.30 -10.09
CA GLN A 31 -17.39 8.12 -10.69
C GLN A 31 -17.50 6.93 -9.72
N LEU A 32 -16.50 6.73 -8.87
CA LEU A 32 -16.59 5.69 -7.85
C LEU A 32 -17.52 6.13 -6.72
N THR A 33 -18.27 5.18 -6.18
CA THR A 33 -19.23 5.43 -5.12
C THR A 33 -19.12 4.34 -4.06
N GLY A 34 -19.81 4.51 -2.92
CA GLY A 34 -19.89 3.46 -1.91
C GLY A 34 -20.58 2.19 -2.40
N ALA A 35 -21.44 2.30 -3.41
CA ALA A 35 -22.13 1.16 -4.01
C ALA A 35 -21.34 0.53 -5.18
N ASP A 36 -20.47 1.30 -5.83
CA ASP A 36 -19.61 0.85 -6.93
C ASP A 36 -18.19 1.30 -6.64
N ARG A 37 -17.54 0.59 -5.74
CA ARG A 37 -16.21 0.94 -5.25
C ARG A 37 -15.10 0.49 -6.19
N GLY A 38 -13.95 1.14 -6.07
CA GLY A 38 -12.71 0.71 -6.69
C GLY A 38 -11.99 -0.31 -5.81
N PHE A 39 -11.65 -1.47 -6.37
CA PHE A 39 -10.88 -2.49 -5.67
C PHE A 39 -9.39 -2.25 -5.88
N VAL A 40 -8.64 -2.22 -4.79
CA VAL A 40 -7.18 -2.06 -4.78
C VAL A 40 -6.56 -3.33 -4.20
N SER A 41 -5.94 -4.14 -5.05
CA SER A 41 -5.30 -5.38 -4.62
C SER A 41 -4.00 -5.11 -3.86
N LEU A 42 -3.52 -6.10 -3.10
CA LEU A 42 -2.22 -6.01 -2.43
C LEU A 42 -1.07 -5.80 -3.41
N MET A 43 -1.15 -6.41 -4.59
CA MET A 43 -0.14 -6.19 -5.63
C MET A 43 -0.10 -4.72 -6.07
N VAL A 44 -1.26 -4.11 -6.22
CA VAL A 44 -1.36 -2.70 -6.60
C VAL A 44 -0.86 -1.80 -5.46
N VAL A 45 -1.17 -2.13 -4.21
CA VAL A 45 -0.63 -1.40 -3.05
C VAL A 45 0.90 -1.42 -3.07
N LEU A 46 1.51 -2.60 -3.20
CA LEU A 46 2.96 -2.75 -3.18
C LEU A 46 3.63 -2.04 -4.35
N GLU A 47 3.09 -2.19 -5.55
CA GLU A 47 3.64 -1.53 -6.73
C GLU A 47 3.51 -0.02 -6.66
N THR A 48 2.38 0.49 -6.17
CA THR A 48 2.18 1.93 -5.98
C THR A 48 3.22 2.50 -5.01
N VAL A 49 3.46 1.84 -3.89
CA VAL A 49 4.48 2.26 -2.93
C VAL A 49 5.86 2.25 -3.57
N TRP A 50 6.21 1.18 -4.28
CA TRP A 50 7.50 1.07 -4.94
C TRP A 50 7.71 2.20 -5.97
N VAL A 51 6.70 2.52 -6.75
CA VAL A 51 6.77 3.61 -7.73
C VAL A 51 6.92 4.97 -7.04
N MET A 52 6.14 5.23 -5.99
CA MET A 52 6.20 6.49 -5.25
C MET A 52 7.56 6.68 -4.60
N GLU A 53 8.15 5.63 -4.03
CA GLU A 53 9.48 5.68 -3.44
C GLU A 53 10.57 5.85 -4.49
N SER A 54 10.58 5.00 -5.53
CA SER A 54 11.69 4.91 -6.48
C SER A 54 11.66 5.98 -7.56
N ARG A 55 10.48 6.36 -8.06
CA ARG A 55 10.34 7.37 -9.11
C ARG A 55 10.16 8.78 -8.59
N TYR A 56 9.39 8.93 -7.51
CA TYR A 56 9.01 10.25 -7.01
C TYR A 56 9.73 10.62 -5.72
N GLY A 57 10.58 9.73 -5.20
CA GLY A 57 11.40 9.99 -4.02
C GLY A 57 10.58 10.20 -2.75
N ALA A 58 9.37 9.64 -2.68
CA ALA A 58 8.51 9.78 -1.51
C ALA A 58 9.14 9.10 -0.29
N ASP A 59 9.13 9.78 0.83
CA ASP A 59 9.60 9.23 2.10
C ASP A 59 8.53 8.39 2.80
N ALA A 60 8.90 7.75 3.90
CA ALA A 60 7.98 6.87 4.63
C ALA A 60 6.75 7.62 5.15
N ALA A 61 6.90 8.85 5.58
CA ALA A 61 5.78 9.66 6.06
C ALA A 61 4.78 9.94 4.93
N THR A 62 5.27 10.36 3.76
CA THR A 62 4.44 10.64 2.59
C THR A 62 3.71 9.39 2.12
N VAL A 63 4.43 8.28 1.97
CA VAL A 63 3.84 7.00 1.54
C VAL A 63 2.79 6.53 2.54
N SER A 64 3.07 6.66 3.83
CA SER A 64 2.12 6.27 4.88
C SER A 64 0.83 7.09 4.81
N ASP A 65 0.94 8.40 4.58
CA ASP A 65 -0.23 9.27 4.43
C ASP A 65 -1.06 8.89 3.20
N ILE A 66 -0.41 8.56 2.09
CA ILE A 66 -1.08 8.08 0.89
C ILE A 66 -1.88 6.80 1.19
N LEU A 67 -1.26 5.84 1.87
CA LEU A 67 -1.93 4.58 2.21
C LEU A 67 -3.06 4.78 3.20
N ASP A 68 -2.90 5.65 4.19
CA ASP A 68 -3.96 5.99 5.11
C ASP A 68 -5.17 6.59 4.36
N ASP A 69 -4.93 7.48 3.40
CA ASP A 69 -6.00 8.08 2.60
C ASP A 69 -6.74 7.01 1.77
N LEU A 70 -6.01 6.07 1.17
CA LEU A 70 -6.63 4.97 0.43
C LEU A 70 -7.48 4.09 1.34
N LEU A 71 -6.99 3.79 2.54
CA LEU A 71 -7.70 2.96 3.51
C LEU A 71 -8.95 3.64 4.07
N LEU A 72 -8.95 4.95 4.18
CA LEU A 72 -10.06 5.74 4.71
C LEU A 72 -11.11 6.09 3.65
N ALA A 73 -10.77 5.98 2.36
CA ALA A 73 -11.68 6.37 1.29
C ALA A 73 -12.90 5.44 1.22
N PRO A 74 -14.12 5.95 1.39
CA PRO A 74 -15.32 5.09 1.38
C PRO A 74 -15.64 4.52 0.00
N THR A 75 -15.04 5.06 -1.05
CA THR A 75 -15.22 4.63 -2.44
C THR A 75 -14.18 3.59 -2.88
N LEU A 76 -13.25 3.23 -2.00
CA LEU A 76 -12.23 2.22 -2.28
C LEU A 76 -12.36 1.03 -1.33
N GLU A 77 -12.04 -0.13 -1.86
CA GLU A 77 -11.88 -1.35 -1.05
C GLU A 77 -10.45 -1.85 -1.24
N VAL A 78 -9.66 -1.74 -0.19
CA VAL A 78 -8.29 -2.25 -0.17
C VAL A 78 -8.31 -3.70 0.29
N GLN A 79 -7.68 -4.59 -0.47
CA GLN A 79 -7.57 -5.99 -0.12
C GLN A 79 -6.82 -6.15 1.21
N ASP A 80 -7.33 -7.01 2.09
CA ASP A 80 -6.75 -7.25 3.43
C ASP A 80 -6.44 -5.93 4.17
N ALA A 81 -7.40 -5.02 4.18
CA ALA A 81 -7.23 -3.67 4.70
C ALA A 81 -6.67 -3.64 6.14
N ALA A 82 -7.09 -4.57 7.00
CA ALA A 82 -6.57 -4.63 8.37
C ALA A 82 -5.06 -4.93 8.41
N ALA A 83 -4.60 -5.84 7.57
CA ALA A 83 -3.17 -6.16 7.46
C ALA A 83 -2.38 -4.98 6.88
N VAL A 84 -2.93 -4.31 5.87
CA VAL A 84 -2.31 -3.11 5.29
C VAL A 84 -2.19 -2.02 6.36
N ARG A 85 -3.24 -1.80 7.14
CA ARG A 85 -3.24 -0.80 8.23
C ARG A 85 -2.16 -1.11 9.26
N ALA A 86 -2.03 -2.36 9.68
CA ALA A 86 -0.99 -2.79 10.62
C ALA A 86 0.42 -2.59 10.03
N ALA A 87 0.60 -2.93 8.76
CA ALA A 87 1.87 -2.74 8.05
C ALA A 87 2.27 -1.26 7.98
N VAL A 88 1.31 -0.37 7.68
CA VAL A 88 1.56 1.07 7.60
C VAL A 88 2.03 1.64 8.94
N LEU A 89 1.42 1.21 10.05
CA LEU A 89 1.83 1.65 11.39
C LEU A 89 3.31 1.36 11.65
N ARG A 90 3.77 0.17 11.29
CA ARG A 90 5.18 -0.19 11.47
C ARG A 90 6.09 0.51 10.47
N TYR A 91 5.67 0.57 9.21
CA TYR A 91 6.43 1.22 8.14
C TYR A 91 6.68 2.70 8.43
N ARG A 92 5.69 3.40 8.98
CA ARG A 92 5.79 4.83 9.33
C ARG A 92 6.93 5.12 10.29
N ARG A 93 7.27 4.18 11.17
CA ARG A 93 8.36 4.32 12.13
C ARG A 93 9.74 4.27 11.47
N GLY A 94 9.82 3.87 10.21
CA GLY A 94 11.06 3.84 9.44
C GLY A 94 11.93 2.61 9.67
N GLY A 95 12.96 2.49 8.86
CA GLY A 95 13.99 1.45 8.99
C GLY A 95 13.59 0.09 8.45
N VAL A 96 12.44 -0.04 7.81
CA VAL A 96 11.94 -1.29 7.22
C VAL A 96 11.18 -0.98 5.93
N ASP A 97 11.08 -1.97 5.04
CA ASP A 97 10.29 -1.85 3.82
C ASP A 97 8.83 -2.19 4.08
N LEU A 98 7.92 -1.52 3.39
CA LEU A 98 6.49 -1.85 3.49
C LEU A 98 6.22 -3.30 3.12
N HIS A 99 6.90 -3.80 2.10
CA HIS A 99 6.80 -5.19 1.67
C HIS A 99 7.01 -6.16 2.85
N ASP A 100 8.07 -5.97 3.61
CA ASP A 100 8.37 -6.83 4.77
C ASP A 100 7.35 -6.64 5.90
N CYS A 101 6.92 -5.40 6.14
CA CYS A 101 5.88 -5.12 7.12
C CYS A 101 4.57 -5.85 6.78
N LEU A 102 4.23 -5.88 5.49
CA LEU A 102 3.01 -6.53 5.03
C LEU A 102 3.11 -8.07 5.12
N ILE A 103 4.27 -8.64 4.82
CA ILE A 103 4.51 -10.07 5.01
C ILE A 103 4.23 -10.45 6.48
N VAL A 104 4.77 -9.69 7.41
CA VAL A 104 4.57 -9.95 8.85
C VAL A 104 3.11 -9.79 9.25
N ALA A 105 2.45 -8.73 8.78
CA ALA A 105 1.04 -8.48 9.11
C ALA A 105 0.12 -9.58 8.58
N LEU A 106 0.34 -10.04 7.35
CA LEU A 106 -0.44 -11.13 6.74
C LEU A 106 -0.21 -12.45 7.49
N ALA A 107 1.03 -12.75 7.87
CA ALA A 107 1.35 -13.94 8.64
C ALA A 107 0.68 -13.90 10.03
N ALA A 108 0.70 -12.74 10.69
CA ALA A 108 0.08 -12.57 12.00
C ALA A 108 -1.43 -12.85 11.96
N ALA A 109 -2.10 -12.44 10.90
CA ALA A 109 -3.53 -12.72 10.71
C ALA A 109 -3.81 -14.23 10.62
N ARG A 110 -2.82 -15.03 10.25
CA ARG A 110 -2.89 -16.50 10.17
C ARG A 110 -2.26 -17.17 11.39
N LYS A 111 -1.80 -16.42 12.37
CA LYS A 111 -1.03 -16.92 13.54
C LYS A 111 0.20 -17.72 13.09
N ALA A 112 0.81 -17.29 11.99
CA ALA A 112 2.00 -17.90 11.41
C ALA A 112 3.25 -17.09 11.78
N ARG A 113 4.38 -17.79 11.94
CA ARG A 113 5.68 -17.15 12.13
C ARG A 113 6.35 -16.97 10.77
N VAL A 114 6.95 -15.80 10.55
CA VAL A 114 7.71 -15.55 9.33
C VAL A 114 9.13 -16.04 9.52
N LEU A 115 9.62 -16.85 8.61
CA LEU A 115 11.01 -17.31 8.57
C LEU A 115 11.77 -16.47 7.53
N SER A 116 12.99 -16.05 7.87
CA SER A 116 13.78 -15.22 6.98
C SER A 116 15.28 -15.51 7.14
N PHE A 117 16.03 -15.31 6.08
CA PHE A 117 17.49 -15.27 6.14
C PHE A 117 18.04 -13.86 6.40
N ASP A 118 17.17 -12.85 6.33
CA ASP A 118 17.56 -11.46 6.55
C ASP A 118 17.60 -11.16 8.04
N ALA A 119 18.80 -11.14 8.61
CA ALA A 119 19.00 -10.93 10.06
C ALA A 119 18.48 -9.57 10.52
N LYS A 120 18.62 -8.54 9.69
CA LYS A 120 18.20 -7.18 10.02
C LYS A 120 16.68 -7.06 10.05
N ALA A 121 16.01 -7.58 9.03
CA ALA A 121 14.56 -7.60 8.97
C ALA A 121 13.98 -8.48 10.10
N ALA A 122 14.57 -9.64 10.35
CA ALA A 122 14.15 -10.53 11.41
C ALA A 122 14.17 -9.83 12.77
N LYS A 123 15.26 -9.13 13.07
CA LYS A 123 15.41 -8.38 14.31
C LYS A 123 14.39 -7.25 14.44
N ARG A 124 14.19 -6.48 13.37
CA ARG A 124 13.33 -5.29 13.38
C ARG A 124 11.85 -5.62 13.37
N LEU A 125 11.47 -6.72 12.75
CA LEU A 125 10.07 -7.09 12.52
C LEU A 125 9.61 -8.33 13.30
N GLY A 126 10.48 -8.91 14.12
CA GLY A 126 10.10 -10.08 14.90
C GLY A 126 9.98 -11.36 14.08
N MET A 127 10.69 -11.45 12.97
CA MET A 127 10.77 -12.69 12.21
C MET A 127 11.74 -13.68 12.86
N GLU A 128 11.56 -14.96 12.57
CA GLU A 128 12.48 -16.01 13.00
C GLU A 128 13.61 -16.14 11.96
N LEU A 129 14.84 -15.96 12.44
CA LEU A 129 15.99 -16.10 11.55
C LEU A 129 16.26 -17.57 11.28
N LEU A 130 16.24 -17.95 10.02
CA LEU A 130 16.56 -19.31 9.57
C LEU A 130 18.07 -19.44 9.42
N ARG A 131 18.64 -20.43 10.15
CA ARG A 131 20.09 -20.66 10.15
C ARG A 131 20.43 -22.09 10.53
#